data_f537fa0b33fc672a095920001f16841f
#
_entry.id   f537fa0b33fc672a095920001f16841f
#
_cell.length_a   1.000
_cell.length_b   1.000
_cell.length_c   1.000
_cell.angle_alpha   90.00
_cell.angle_beta   90.00
_cell.angle_gamma   90.00
#
_symmetry.space_group_name_H-M   'P 1'
#
loop_
_entity.id
_entity.type
_entity.pdbx_description
1 polymer ?
#
loop_
_entity_poly.entity_id
_entity_poly.type
_entity_poly.pdbx_seq_one_letter_code
_entity_poly.pdbx_strand_id
1 'polypeptide(L)'
;WSRLFRDLASMQEREAPADMISAVLNNGYIEYLKYNYPNHEMRLEDISQLMNFSTQYQSLETFLSELSLMSGVSGEEIVAADREDEKVILSTIHQAKGLEWKAVFLVWCAEGRFPNPKALEEGGLEEERRLFYVATTRAMDELYLCYPLLVFDKQVGHIILKPSRFISELRGTDYEEWQISDL
;
A
#
# COMPACT_ATOMS: atom_id res chain seq x y z
N TRP A 1 -4.43 10.98 29.80
CA TRP A 1 -3.52 9.91 29.31
C TRP A 1 -3.10 8.95 30.43
N SER A 2 -2.63 9.41 31.60
CA SER A 2 -2.14 8.50 32.67
C SER A 2 -3.22 7.54 33.21
N ARG A 3 -4.51 7.92 33.19
CA ARG A 3 -5.62 7.04 33.54
C ARG A 3 -5.85 6.00 32.46
N LEU A 4 -5.90 6.42 31.19
CA LEU A 4 -6.06 5.54 30.05
C LEU A 4 -4.99 4.45 30.00
N PHE A 5 -3.70 4.80 30.21
CA PHE A 5 -2.61 3.81 30.24
C PHE A 5 -2.76 2.78 31.36
N ARG A 6 -3.25 3.19 32.55
CA ARG A 6 -3.54 2.24 33.65
C ARG A 6 -4.70 1.32 33.31
N ASP A 7 -5.75 1.85 32.70
CA ASP A 7 -6.92 1.09 32.29
C ASP A 7 -6.51 0.06 31.23
N LEU A 8 -5.75 0.46 30.20
CA LEU A 8 -5.22 -0.44 29.16
C LEU A 8 -4.30 -1.53 29.73
N ALA A 9 -3.43 -1.20 30.69
CA ALA A 9 -2.58 -2.20 31.33
C ALA A 9 -3.38 -3.25 32.11
N SER A 10 -4.54 -2.87 32.68
CA SER A 10 -5.44 -3.81 33.36
C SER A 10 -6.26 -4.68 32.39
N MET A 11 -6.44 -4.23 31.14
CA MET A 11 -7.17 -4.92 30.08
C MET A 11 -6.30 -5.99 29.38
N GLN A 12 -4.98 -5.79 29.34
CA GLN A 12 -4.03 -6.58 28.54
C GLN A 12 -4.17 -8.10 28.74
N GLU A 13 -4.51 -8.57 29.92
CA GLU A 13 -4.66 -9.99 30.23
C GLU A 13 -6.08 -10.53 30.05
N ARG A 14 -7.08 -9.68 29.83
CA ARG A 14 -8.50 -10.02 29.97
C ARG A 14 -9.37 -9.68 28.77
N GLU A 15 -8.92 -8.80 27.90
CA GLU A 15 -9.77 -8.26 26.82
C GLU A 15 -9.11 -8.43 25.45
N ALA A 16 -9.96 -8.54 24.42
CA ALA A 16 -9.51 -8.66 23.05
C ALA A 16 -8.85 -7.34 22.55
N PRO A 17 -7.91 -7.40 21.61
CA PRO A 17 -7.26 -6.20 21.06
C PRO A 17 -8.25 -5.16 20.53
N ALA A 18 -9.39 -5.58 19.98
CA ALA A 18 -10.45 -4.68 19.52
C ALA A 18 -11.04 -3.81 20.64
N ASP A 19 -11.23 -4.39 21.83
CA ASP A 19 -11.76 -3.68 22.98
C ASP A 19 -10.77 -2.64 23.49
N MET A 20 -9.48 -2.95 23.44
CA MET A 20 -8.41 -2.00 23.78
C MET A 20 -8.36 -0.82 22.81
N ILE A 21 -8.48 -1.06 21.50
CA ILE A 21 -8.55 0.00 20.47
C ILE A 21 -9.80 0.86 20.71
N SER A 22 -10.95 0.24 20.97
CA SER A 22 -12.19 0.93 21.28
C SER A 22 -12.05 1.81 22.53
N ALA A 23 -11.40 1.30 23.59
CA ALA A 23 -11.14 2.07 24.80
C ALA A 23 -10.28 3.31 24.53
N VAL A 24 -9.26 3.22 23.69
CA VAL A 24 -8.43 4.37 23.27
C VAL A 24 -9.29 5.42 22.56
N LEU A 25 -10.09 5.01 21.58
CA LEU A 25 -10.95 5.90 20.81
C LEU A 25 -11.94 6.64 21.72
N ASN A 26 -12.60 5.92 22.64
CA ASN A 26 -13.62 6.46 23.52
C ASN A 26 -13.07 7.32 24.69
N ASN A 27 -11.76 7.24 24.95
CA ASN A 27 -11.12 8.03 26.02
C ASN A 27 -10.36 9.26 25.50
N GLY A 28 -10.91 9.94 24.48
CA GLY A 28 -10.47 11.26 24.04
C GLY A 28 -9.55 11.25 22.81
N TYR A 29 -9.26 10.07 22.23
CA TYR A 29 -8.41 10.03 21.03
C TYR A 29 -9.14 10.57 19.79
N ILE A 30 -10.46 10.41 19.70
CA ILE A 30 -11.28 10.98 18.61
C ILE A 30 -11.19 12.52 18.65
N GLU A 31 -11.34 13.14 19.82
CA GLU A 31 -11.22 14.59 19.99
C GLU A 31 -9.81 15.08 19.68
N TYR A 32 -8.80 14.32 20.09
CA TYR A 32 -7.41 14.60 19.76
C TYR A 32 -7.18 14.60 18.23
N LEU A 33 -7.70 13.62 17.50
CA LEU A 33 -7.60 13.56 16.05
C LEU A 33 -8.29 14.74 15.38
N LYS A 34 -9.50 15.08 15.79
CA LYS A 34 -10.27 16.21 15.25
C LYS A 34 -9.55 17.54 15.46
N TYR A 35 -8.90 17.72 16.60
CA TYR A 35 -8.19 18.95 16.90
C TYR A 35 -6.87 19.09 16.16
N ASN A 36 -6.15 17.99 15.95
CA ASN A 36 -4.76 18.03 15.44
C ASN A 36 -4.63 17.74 13.94
N TYR A 37 -5.65 17.10 13.31
CA TYR A 37 -5.53 16.64 11.93
C TYR A 37 -6.72 17.03 11.06
N PRO A 38 -6.50 17.79 9.95
CA PRO A 38 -7.57 18.12 9.00
C PRO A 38 -8.24 16.88 8.39
N ASN A 39 -7.47 15.79 8.19
CA ASN A 39 -7.92 14.52 7.62
C ASN A 39 -8.32 13.49 8.69
N HIS A 40 -8.87 13.95 9.83
CA HIS A 40 -9.23 13.08 10.95
C HIS A 40 -10.25 11.99 10.62
N GLU A 41 -11.17 12.23 9.68
CA GLU A 41 -12.15 11.23 9.25
C GLU A 41 -11.48 10.03 8.58
N MET A 42 -10.55 10.27 7.67
CA MET A 42 -9.78 9.20 7.01
C MET A 42 -8.95 8.40 8.02
N ARG A 43 -8.33 9.08 9.00
CA ARG A 43 -7.59 8.40 10.07
C ARG A 43 -8.48 7.56 10.98
N LEU A 44 -9.70 8.01 11.25
CA LEU A 44 -10.69 7.22 12.00
C LEU A 44 -11.15 6.00 11.22
N GLU A 45 -11.27 6.11 9.91
CA GLU A 45 -11.58 4.97 9.04
C GLU A 45 -10.45 3.95 9.07
N ASP A 46 -9.19 4.36 8.95
CA ASP A 46 -8.01 3.48 9.05
C ASP A 46 -7.98 2.74 10.41
N ILE A 47 -8.24 3.46 11.51
CA ILE A 47 -8.29 2.85 12.86
C ILE A 47 -9.48 1.89 12.98
N SER A 48 -10.61 2.20 12.36
CA SER A 48 -11.77 1.30 12.34
C SER A 48 -11.47 0.01 11.57
N GLN A 49 -10.72 0.09 10.47
CA GLN A 49 -10.26 -1.09 9.75
C GLN A 49 -9.29 -1.92 10.58
N LEU A 50 -8.34 -1.28 11.28
CA LEU A 50 -7.44 -1.97 12.21
C LEU A 50 -8.21 -2.65 13.35
N MET A 51 -9.21 -1.98 13.91
CA MET A 51 -10.09 -2.55 14.93
C MET A 51 -10.84 -3.77 14.40
N ASN A 52 -11.42 -3.70 13.21
CA ASN A 52 -12.08 -4.82 12.56
C ASN A 52 -11.12 -5.99 12.31
N PHE A 53 -9.91 -5.72 11.85
CA PHE A 53 -8.88 -6.75 11.68
C PHE A 53 -8.53 -7.39 13.01
N SER A 54 -8.42 -6.61 14.08
CA SER A 54 -8.06 -7.09 15.41
C SER A 54 -9.11 -8.00 16.06
N THR A 55 -10.38 -8.00 15.59
CA THR A 55 -11.44 -8.89 16.12
C THR A 55 -11.17 -10.39 15.88
N GLN A 56 -10.26 -10.72 14.96
CA GLN A 56 -9.86 -12.09 14.66
C GLN A 56 -8.94 -12.69 15.74
N TYR A 57 -8.42 -11.85 16.63
CA TYR A 57 -7.43 -12.22 17.64
C TYR A 57 -8.01 -12.13 19.05
N GLN A 58 -7.74 -13.16 19.84
CA GLN A 58 -8.21 -13.23 21.24
C GLN A 58 -7.19 -12.68 22.24
N SER A 59 -5.93 -12.50 21.82
CA SER A 59 -4.87 -11.94 22.68
C SER A 59 -4.10 -10.85 21.97
N LEU A 60 -3.67 -9.85 22.76
CA LEU A 60 -2.82 -8.75 22.27
C LEU A 60 -1.47 -9.27 21.75
N GLU A 61 -0.91 -10.29 22.41
CA GLU A 61 0.38 -10.86 22.01
C GLU A 61 0.32 -11.47 20.62
N THR A 62 -0.71 -12.29 20.33
CA THR A 62 -0.91 -12.88 19.00
C THR A 62 -1.14 -11.81 17.95
N PHE A 63 -1.95 -10.80 18.25
CA PHE A 63 -2.22 -9.68 17.35
C PHE A 63 -0.94 -8.88 17.03
N LEU A 64 -0.14 -8.53 18.03
CA LEU A 64 1.12 -7.81 17.83
C LEU A 64 2.17 -8.64 17.10
N SER A 65 2.23 -9.94 17.35
CA SER A 65 3.10 -10.87 16.63
C SER A 65 2.76 -10.91 15.15
N GLU A 66 1.47 -11.01 14.81
CA GLU A 66 1.01 -11.00 13.42
C GLU A 66 1.29 -9.65 12.74
N LEU A 67 1.00 -8.53 13.41
CA LEU A 67 1.35 -7.21 12.88
C LEU A 67 2.86 -7.05 12.67
N SER A 68 3.68 -7.61 13.56
CA SER A 68 5.14 -7.58 13.41
C SER A 68 5.59 -8.42 12.22
N LEU A 69 4.99 -9.58 11.99
CA LEU A 69 5.24 -10.40 10.80
C LEU A 69 4.79 -9.69 9.52
N MET A 70 3.62 -9.05 9.54
CA MET A 70 3.14 -8.27 8.40
C MET A 70 3.99 -7.02 8.14
N SER A 71 4.51 -6.36 9.18
CA SER A 71 5.40 -5.20 9.07
C SER A 71 6.87 -5.58 8.87
N GLY A 72 7.28 -6.74 9.36
CA GLY A 72 8.62 -7.32 9.21
C GLY A 72 8.87 -7.95 7.83
N VAL A 73 7.84 -8.02 6.97
CA VAL A 73 7.99 -8.22 5.52
C VAL A 73 8.51 -6.91 4.88
N SER A 74 9.53 -6.29 5.51
CA SER A 74 10.40 -5.35 4.82
C SER A 74 11.24 -6.14 3.82
N GLY A 75 11.50 -5.54 2.64
CA GLY A 75 12.11 -6.22 1.51
C GLY A 75 13.40 -6.99 1.78
N GLU A 76 14.05 -6.80 2.92
CA GLU A 76 15.26 -7.54 3.32
C GLU A 76 14.95 -8.99 3.76
N GLU A 77 13.79 -9.26 4.39
CA GLU A 77 13.39 -10.62 4.77
C GLU A 77 12.82 -11.44 3.60
N ILE A 78 12.24 -10.78 2.59
CA ILE A 78 11.78 -11.44 1.36
C ILE A 78 12.96 -12.07 0.60
N VAL A 79 14.16 -11.47 0.70
CA VAL A 79 15.38 -12.00 0.06
C VAL A 79 15.98 -13.18 0.84
N ALA A 80 15.69 -13.29 2.15
CA ALA A 80 16.18 -14.36 3.02
C ALA A 80 15.26 -15.59 3.08
N ALA A 81 14.00 -15.47 2.67
CA ALA A 81 13.08 -16.60 2.57
C ALA A 81 13.50 -17.50 1.40
N ASP A 82 13.85 -18.73 1.71
CA ASP A 82 14.31 -19.83 0.87
C ASP A 82 14.21 -19.62 -0.64
N ARG A 83 15.37 -19.61 -1.30
CA ARG A 83 15.52 -19.46 -2.77
C ARG A 83 14.90 -20.62 -3.58
N GLU A 84 14.28 -21.60 -2.95
CA GLU A 84 13.72 -22.79 -3.59
C GLU A 84 12.22 -22.68 -3.90
N ASP A 85 11.49 -21.72 -3.33
CA ASP A 85 10.07 -21.54 -3.63
C ASP A 85 9.88 -20.54 -4.79
N GLU A 86 9.29 -20.97 -5.89
CA GLU A 86 8.80 -20.10 -6.97
C GLU A 86 7.64 -19.23 -6.46
N LYS A 87 7.95 -18.02 -5.99
CA LYS A 87 6.96 -17.09 -5.44
C LYS A 87 6.87 -15.83 -6.28
N VAL A 88 5.64 -15.33 -6.45
CA VAL A 88 5.40 -13.98 -6.95
C VAL A 88 5.43 -13.01 -5.77
N ILE A 89 6.29 -12.00 -5.84
CA ILE A 89 6.43 -10.98 -4.80
C ILE A 89 5.56 -9.78 -5.18
N LEU A 90 4.63 -9.41 -4.29
CA LEU A 90 3.86 -8.17 -4.40
C LEU A 90 4.49 -7.11 -3.51
N SER A 91 4.80 -5.95 -4.08
CA SER A 91 5.45 -4.86 -3.35
C SER A 91 4.94 -3.49 -3.81
N THR A 92 4.99 -2.51 -2.94
CA THR A 92 4.88 -1.11 -3.37
C THR A 92 6.23 -0.63 -3.89
N ILE A 93 6.22 0.43 -4.72
CA ILE A 93 7.47 1.03 -5.23
C ILE A 93 8.40 1.48 -4.09
N HIS A 94 7.82 2.01 -3.00
CA HIS A 94 8.60 2.46 -1.85
C HIS A 94 9.28 1.29 -1.12
N GLN A 95 8.60 0.18 -0.94
CA GLN A 95 9.17 -1.01 -0.30
C GLN A 95 10.17 -1.73 -1.21
N ALA A 96 10.03 -1.60 -2.53
CA ALA A 96 10.94 -2.16 -3.52
C ALA A 96 12.31 -1.44 -3.57
N LYS A 97 12.48 -0.31 -2.87
CA LYS A 97 13.75 0.43 -2.87
C LYS A 97 14.87 -0.41 -2.27
N GLY A 98 15.94 -0.60 -3.05
CA GLY A 98 17.10 -1.41 -2.65
C GLY A 98 17.01 -2.89 -3.02
N LEU A 99 15.84 -3.36 -3.49
CA LEU A 99 15.65 -4.73 -3.96
C LEU A 99 15.73 -4.78 -5.49
N GLU A 100 15.99 -5.98 -6.04
CA GLU A 100 16.07 -6.21 -7.47
C GLU A 100 15.55 -7.62 -7.80
N TRP A 101 14.88 -7.75 -8.95
CA TRP A 101 14.30 -9.01 -9.42
C TRP A 101 14.60 -9.22 -10.90
N LYS A 102 14.65 -10.47 -11.32
CA LYS A 102 14.87 -10.82 -12.76
C LYS A 102 13.79 -10.19 -13.64
N ALA A 103 12.53 -10.32 -13.25
CA ALA A 103 11.40 -9.73 -13.96
C ALA A 103 10.57 -8.87 -13.03
N VAL A 104 10.18 -7.68 -13.49
CA VAL A 104 9.33 -6.73 -12.75
C VAL A 104 8.13 -6.37 -13.59
N PHE A 105 6.94 -6.54 -13.01
CA PHE A 105 5.67 -6.11 -13.58
C PHE A 105 5.19 -4.87 -12.83
N LEU A 106 5.33 -3.69 -13.44
CA LEU A 106 4.80 -2.45 -12.90
C LEU A 106 3.35 -2.29 -13.38
N VAL A 107 2.41 -2.61 -12.50
CA VAL A 107 0.98 -2.61 -12.83
C VAL A 107 0.36 -1.21 -12.68
N TRP A 108 -0.78 -0.98 -13.35
CA TRP A 108 -1.49 0.30 -13.33
C TRP A 108 -0.70 1.50 -13.87
N CYS A 109 0.18 1.29 -14.83
CA CYS A 109 0.90 2.37 -15.52
C CYS A 109 -0.02 3.15 -16.48
N ALA A 110 -1.12 3.69 -15.96
CA ALA A 110 -2.12 4.43 -16.71
C ALA A 110 -2.18 5.89 -16.27
N GLU A 111 -2.48 6.77 -17.20
CA GLU A 111 -2.74 8.18 -16.90
C GLU A 111 -3.93 8.31 -15.93
N GLY A 112 -3.83 9.16 -14.91
CA GLY A 112 -4.80 9.27 -13.83
C GLY A 112 -4.71 8.18 -12.76
N ARG A 113 -3.69 7.30 -12.83
CA ARG A 113 -3.36 6.30 -11.81
C ARG A 113 -1.91 6.41 -11.39
N PHE A 114 -1.01 6.40 -12.35
CA PHE A 114 0.41 6.66 -12.15
C PHE A 114 0.93 7.51 -13.32
N PRO A 115 1.32 8.79 -13.06
CA PRO A 115 1.47 9.46 -11.75
C PRO A 115 0.16 9.65 -10.99
N ASN A 116 0.27 9.72 -9.65
CA ASN A 116 -0.88 9.92 -8.76
C ASN A 116 -1.49 11.32 -8.98
N PRO A 117 -2.81 11.42 -9.27
CA PRO A 117 -3.46 12.71 -9.51
C PRO A 117 -3.29 13.73 -8.37
N LYS A 118 -3.38 13.28 -7.11
CA LYS A 118 -3.17 14.15 -5.95
C LYS A 118 -1.76 14.74 -5.89
N ALA A 119 -0.75 13.90 -6.18
CA ALA A 119 0.63 14.38 -6.23
C ALA A 119 0.83 15.41 -7.34
N LEU A 120 0.14 15.26 -8.48
CA LEU A 120 0.19 16.24 -9.57
C LEU A 120 -0.44 17.59 -9.17
N GLU A 121 -1.55 17.58 -8.47
CA GLU A 121 -2.22 18.80 -7.96
C GLU A 121 -1.31 19.59 -7.00
N GLU A 122 -0.49 18.89 -6.24
CA GLU A 122 0.49 19.45 -5.30
C GLU A 122 1.84 19.80 -5.97
N GLY A 123 1.96 19.66 -7.30
CA GLY A 123 3.18 19.95 -8.05
C GLY A 123 4.24 18.84 -7.98
N GLY A 124 3.85 17.65 -7.53
CA GLY A 124 4.75 16.51 -7.27
C GLY A 124 5.11 15.64 -8.48
N LEU A 125 4.98 16.14 -9.72
CA LEU A 125 5.30 15.36 -10.93
C LEU A 125 6.72 14.80 -10.92
N GLU A 126 7.70 15.57 -10.47
CA GLU A 126 9.10 15.13 -10.44
C GLU A 126 9.33 14.04 -9.38
N GLU A 127 8.57 14.05 -8.30
CA GLU A 127 8.65 12.97 -7.29
C GLU A 127 8.01 11.68 -7.84
N GLU A 128 6.88 11.78 -8.52
CA GLU A 128 6.27 10.65 -9.23
C GLU A 128 7.21 10.08 -10.31
N ARG A 129 7.96 10.95 -11.01
CA ARG A 129 9.00 10.52 -11.96
C ARG A 129 10.14 9.78 -11.28
N ARG A 130 10.56 10.21 -10.09
CA ARG A 130 11.56 9.48 -9.30
C ARG A 130 11.05 8.11 -8.85
N LEU A 131 9.77 8.03 -8.45
CA LEU A 131 9.14 6.74 -8.14
C LEU A 131 9.11 5.82 -9.36
N PHE A 132 8.78 6.34 -10.54
CA PHE A 132 8.83 5.57 -11.78
C PHE A 132 10.26 5.07 -12.06
N TYR A 133 11.26 5.93 -11.93
CA TYR A 133 12.67 5.56 -12.07
C TYR A 133 13.07 4.46 -11.07
N VAL A 134 12.69 4.61 -9.79
CA VAL A 134 12.96 3.58 -8.79
C VAL A 134 12.31 2.26 -9.20
N ALA A 135 11.05 2.25 -9.60
CA ALA A 135 10.34 1.04 -10.01
C ALA A 135 11.01 0.34 -11.20
N THR A 136 11.34 1.09 -12.24
CA THR A 136 11.93 0.54 -13.47
C THR A 136 13.34 0.00 -13.24
N THR A 137 14.11 0.62 -12.34
CA THR A 137 15.45 0.14 -11.98
C THR A 137 15.46 -1.08 -11.06
N ARG A 138 14.30 -1.62 -10.68
CA ARG A 138 14.23 -2.89 -9.91
C ARG A 138 14.32 -4.11 -10.80
N ALA A 139 14.13 -3.96 -12.10
CA ALA A 139 14.27 -5.04 -13.06
C ALA A 139 15.74 -5.26 -13.44
N MET A 140 16.20 -6.50 -13.30
CA MET A 140 17.53 -6.94 -13.74
C MET A 140 17.54 -7.32 -15.21
N ASP A 141 16.57 -8.12 -15.65
CA ASP A 141 16.51 -8.70 -16.99
C ASP A 141 15.29 -8.21 -17.78
N GLU A 142 14.10 -8.20 -17.17
CA GLU A 142 12.85 -7.95 -17.87
C GLU A 142 11.97 -6.94 -17.10
N LEU A 143 11.45 -5.95 -17.82
CA LEU A 143 10.52 -4.95 -17.28
C LEU A 143 9.23 -4.94 -18.10
N TYR A 144 8.11 -5.13 -17.43
CA TYR A 144 6.77 -5.07 -18.01
C TYR A 144 6.00 -3.87 -17.42
N LEU A 145 5.66 -2.90 -18.27
CA LEU A 145 4.84 -1.74 -17.91
C LEU A 145 3.39 -2.04 -18.31
N CYS A 146 2.56 -2.38 -17.32
CA CYS A 146 1.22 -2.89 -17.56
C CYS A 146 0.14 -1.87 -17.24
N TYR A 147 -0.85 -1.72 -18.12
CA TYR A 147 -2.06 -0.95 -17.85
C TYR A 147 -3.28 -1.59 -18.52
N PRO A 148 -4.46 -1.55 -17.87
CA PRO A 148 -5.68 -2.03 -18.50
C PRO A 148 -6.18 -1.00 -19.52
N LEU A 149 -6.61 -1.46 -20.69
CA LEU A 149 -7.24 -0.59 -21.70
C LEU A 149 -8.62 -0.15 -21.26
N LEU A 150 -9.36 -1.03 -20.58
CA LEU A 150 -10.73 -0.82 -20.16
C LEU A 150 -10.89 -1.17 -18.70
N VAL A 151 -11.51 -0.30 -17.93
CA VAL A 151 -11.89 -0.56 -16.54
C VAL A 151 -13.35 -0.23 -16.32
N PHE A 152 -13.98 -0.93 -15.38
CA PHE A 152 -15.35 -0.63 -14.98
C PHE A 152 -15.35 0.25 -13.72
N ASP A 153 -15.92 1.43 -13.83
CA ASP A 153 -16.17 2.33 -12.71
C ASP A 153 -17.64 2.28 -12.33
N LYS A 154 -17.94 2.21 -11.03
CA LYS A 154 -19.33 2.07 -10.54
C LYS A 154 -20.21 3.29 -10.81
N GLN A 155 -19.61 4.47 -10.99
CA GLN A 155 -20.35 5.73 -11.18
C GLN A 155 -20.50 6.09 -12.67
N VAL A 156 -19.45 5.83 -13.46
CA VAL A 156 -19.34 6.29 -14.85
C VAL A 156 -19.49 5.16 -15.86
N GLY A 157 -19.40 3.89 -15.43
CA GLY A 157 -19.42 2.73 -16.30
C GLY A 157 -18.03 2.38 -16.85
N HIS A 158 -17.93 1.99 -18.10
CA HIS A 158 -16.66 1.64 -18.72
C HIS A 158 -15.82 2.87 -19.06
N ILE A 159 -14.59 2.88 -18.58
CA ILE A 159 -13.61 3.93 -18.84
C ILE A 159 -12.46 3.34 -19.64
N ILE A 160 -12.10 3.99 -20.75
CA ILE A 160 -10.90 3.67 -21.52
C ILE A 160 -9.74 4.43 -20.91
N LEU A 161 -8.71 3.70 -20.47
CA LEU A 161 -7.49 4.27 -19.95
C LEU A 161 -6.45 4.46 -21.05
N LYS A 162 -5.59 5.45 -20.85
CA LYS A 162 -4.41 5.70 -21.68
C LYS A 162 -3.15 5.28 -20.91
N PRO A 163 -2.05 4.95 -21.61
CA PRO A 163 -0.79 4.70 -20.93
C PRO A 163 -0.37 5.91 -20.11
N SER A 164 0.35 5.67 -19.03
CA SER A 164 1.00 6.73 -18.25
C SER A 164 1.82 7.65 -19.15
N ARG A 165 1.85 8.93 -18.82
CA ARG A 165 2.72 9.91 -19.51
C ARG A 165 4.18 9.48 -19.51
N PHE A 166 4.64 8.80 -18.47
CA PHE A 166 6.00 8.29 -18.40
C PHE A 166 6.30 7.22 -19.47
N ILE A 167 5.31 6.40 -19.85
CA ILE A 167 5.43 5.49 -20.98
C ILE A 167 5.37 6.27 -22.29
N SER A 168 4.46 7.24 -22.39
CA SER A 168 4.29 8.05 -23.59
C SER A 168 5.51 8.94 -23.94
N GLU A 169 6.38 9.20 -22.96
CA GLU A 169 7.65 9.91 -23.15
C GLU A 169 8.77 8.99 -23.71
N LEU A 170 8.61 7.66 -23.67
CA LEU A 170 9.57 6.73 -24.25
C LEU A 170 9.44 6.73 -25.77
N ARG A 171 10.54 6.50 -26.46
CA ARG A 171 10.50 6.30 -27.92
C ARG A 171 9.93 4.94 -28.24
N GLY A 172 9.10 4.83 -29.24
CA GLY A 172 8.51 3.55 -29.67
C GLY A 172 9.53 2.48 -30.10
N THR A 173 10.80 2.84 -30.23
CA THR A 173 11.92 1.92 -30.50
C THR A 173 12.54 1.33 -29.22
N ASP A 174 12.17 1.85 -28.05
CA ASP A 174 12.79 1.49 -26.78
C ASP A 174 12.02 0.38 -26.05
N TYR A 175 10.85 -0.03 -26.58
CA TYR A 175 10.03 -1.10 -26.01
C TYR A 175 9.20 -1.82 -27.09
N GLU A 176 8.72 -3.00 -26.76
CA GLU A 176 7.73 -3.74 -27.53
C GLU A 176 6.34 -3.56 -26.90
N GLU A 177 5.32 -3.34 -27.72
CA GLU A 177 3.93 -3.22 -27.23
C GLU A 177 3.18 -4.53 -27.46
N TRP A 178 2.64 -5.08 -26.39
CA TRP A 178 1.84 -6.29 -26.40
C TRP A 178 0.43 -5.99 -25.94
N GLN A 179 -0.55 -6.45 -26.69
CA GLN A 179 -1.93 -6.40 -26.29
C GLN A 179 -2.40 -7.81 -25.91
N ILE A 180 -2.81 -7.97 -24.65
CA ILE A 180 -3.38 -9.22 -24.16
C ILE A 180 -4.91 -9.03 -24.21
N SER A 181 -5.59 -9.75 -25.08
CA SER A 181 -7.05 -9.88 -25.09
C SER A 181 -7.44 -11.13 -24.31
N ASP A 182 -8.57 -11.04 -23.59
CA ASP A 182 -9.12 -12.20 -22.87
C ASP A 182 -9.20 -13.43 -23.78
N LEU A 183 -8.71 -14.55 -23.23
CA LEU A 183 -8.79 -15.88 -23.84
C LEU A 183 -10.19 -16.45 -23.69
#